data_039994d7a72cc2a482c0a558937e1d6c
#
_entry.id   039994d7a72cc2a482c0a558937e1d6c
#
_cell.length_a   1.000
_cell.length_b   1.000
_cell.length_c   1.000
_cell.angle_alpha   90.00
_cell.angle_beta   90.00
_cell.angle_gamma   90.00
#
_symmetry.space_group_name_H-M   'P 1'
#
loop_
_entity.id
_entity.type
_entity.pdbx_description
1 polymer ?
#
loop_
_entity_poly.entity_id
_entity_poly.type
_entity_poly.pdbx_seq_one_letter_code
_entity_poly.pdbx_strand_id
1 'polypeptide(L)'
;MSTSGAAAAIAPEPQHGPGPVATADDEVITWAEFRAWERQLARTGACSRPIRLRGTSAINTASGEVAGGVLHVACGNRRETACPSCSALYKGDARQLVRAGLTGGKGVPESVATHPCVFATLTAPSFGPVHARRMRGKTVLPCRPRRDSKDWRCPHGRDISCPVRHVDEDPRLGRPMCGDCYDYEAAVLFNFHAGTLFKRFTTYLPRHLARLAGVTRKKLRADLRIRYVKVAEYQARGIIHFHAVIRLDAPGTGYTLPPPRYTAATLCDAITLAARAVRLDAPAGPGRPRVRLGFGPQTKADPIWRQPVIASGQPLDIDAVANYIAKYATKSADVPGLPGTRIRSAAAIVALRCPAHHKRMVAAAWQLGSPQATGDPRLRQWAHMLGYGGHFLTKSRRYSVTFAQLRRTRAEHRRLERQGDGVRDPWGRPLDDTIVLVVNDWTYAGRGYAAPTPGAQLALASADRARGR
;
A
#
# COMPACT_ATOMS: atom_id res chain seq x y z
N MET A 1 21.64 50.80 -38.17
CA MET A 1 21.65 49.44 -38.73
C MET A 1 20.50 48.69 -38.08
N SER A 2 19.42 48.53 -38.84
CA SER A 2 18.14 47.93 -38.40
C SER A 2 18.26 46.44 -38.40
N THR A 3 17.78 45.77 -37.34
CA THR A 3 17.51 44.36 -37.34
C THR A 3 16.03 44.15 -37.10
N SER A 4 15.37 43.72 -38.17
CA SER A 4 14.00 43.34 -38.31
C SER A 4 13.69 42.08 -37.45
N GLY A 5 12.71 42.18 -36.53
CA GLY A 5 12.14 41.04 -35.83
C GLY A 5 11.06 40.39 -36.73
N ALA A 6 11.29 39.16 -37.11
CA ALA A 6 10.27 38.34 -37.77
C ALA A 6 9.24 37.84 -36.76
N ALA A 7 7.97 38.28 -36.88
CA ALA A 7 6.85 37.74 -36.19
C ALA A 7 6.54 36.33 -36.73
N ALA A 8 6.56 35.33 -35.89
CA ALA A 8 6.09 33.98 -36.22
C ALA A 8 4.60 33.98 -36.48
N ALA A 9 4.20 33.68 -37.69
CA ALA A 9 2.80 33.49 -38.07
C ALA A 9 2.22 32.27 -37.36
N ILE A 10 1.16 32.48 -36.59
CA ILE A 10 0.34 31.42 -36.00
C ILE A 10 -0.40 30.73 -37.17
N ALA A 11 -0.13 29.46 -37.38
CA ALA A 11 -0.85 28.66 -38.33
C ALA A 11 -2.34 28.59 -37.96
N PRO A 12 -3.28 28.70 -38.90
CA PRO A 12 -4.69 28.59 -38.64
C PRO A 12 -5.04 27.18 -38.11
N GLU A 13 -5.84 27.12 -37.05
CA GLU A 13 -6.41 25.86 -36.55
C GLU A 13 -7.15 25.13 -37.69
N PRO A 14 -7.03 23.80 -37.83
CA PRO A 14 -7.80 23.04 -38.80
C PRO A 14 -9.28 23.10 -38.46
N GLN A 15 -10.06 23.70 -39.32
CA GLN A 15 -11.51 23.90 -39.19
C GLN A 15 -12.35 22.62 -39.34
N HIS A 16 -11.71 21.47 -39.58
CA HIS A 16 -12.38 20.17 -39.64
C HIS A 16 -11.86 19.29 -38.51
N GLY A 17 -12.72 19.10 -37.48
CA GLY A 17 -12.48 18.03 -36.49
C GLY A 17 -12.35 16.67 -37.21
N PRO A 18 -11.60 15.72 -36.62
CA PRO A 18 -11.50 14.39 -37.18
C PRO A 18 -12.90 13.79 -37.42
N GLY A 19 -13.10 13.16 -38.54
CA GLY A 19 -14.36 12.48 -38.87
C GLY A 19 -14.73 11.37 -37.88
N PRO A 20 -15.88 10.72 -38.06
CA PRO A 20 -16.34 9.67 -37.14
C PRO A 20 -15.32 8.53 -37.05
N VAL A 21 -15.07 8.03 -35.83
CA VAL A 21 -14.17 6.90 -35.56
C VAL A 21 -15.01 5.62 -35.57
N ALA A 22 -14.74 4.72 -36.53
CA ALA A 22 -15.39 3.41 -36.60
C ALA A 22 -14.91 2.49 -35.43
N THR A 23 -15.83 1.71 -34.88
CA THR A 23 -15.56 0.65 -33.90
C THR A 23 -15.75 -0.73 -34.53
N ALA A 24 -15.32 -1.80 -33.89
CA ALA A 24 -15.42 -3.16 -34.38
C ALA A 24 -16.86 -3.65 -34.66
N ASP A 25 -17.89 -2.94 -34.16
CA ASP A 25 -19.31 -3.26 -34.30
C ASP A 25 -20.04 -2.25 -35.21
N ASP A 26 -19.34 -1.58 -36.13
CA ASP A 26 -19.89 -0.56 -37.09
C ASP A 26 -20.65 0.60 -36.41
N GLU A 27 -20.59 0.74 -35.10
CA GLU A 27 -21.24 1.86 -34.40
C GLU A 27 -20.34 3.11 -34.48
N VAL A 28 -20.77 4.09 -35.28
CA VAL A 28 -20.03 5.35 -35.46
C VAL A 28 -20.19 6.24 -34.23
N ILE A 29 -19.08 6.51 -33.56
CA ILE A 29 -19.04 7.41 -32.40
C ILE A 29 -18.72 8.81 -32.89
N THR A 30 -19.56 9.77 -32.51
CA THR A 30 -19.29 11.18 -32.79
C THR A 30 -18.12 11.68 -31.94
N TRP A 31 -17.36 12.64 -32.46
CA TRP A 31 -16.27 13.29 -31.72
C TRP A 31 -16.77 13.98 -30.43
N ALA A 32 -17.97 14.49 -30.44
CA ALA A 32 -18.61 15.11 -29.28
C ALA A 32 -18.85 14.11 -28.15
N GLU A 33 -19.34 12.91 -28.46
CA GLU A 33 -19.52 11.83 -27.47
C GLU A 33 -18.19 11.36 -26.89
N PHE A 34 -17.17 11.17 -27.72
CA PHE A 34 -15.83 10.83 -27.24
C PHE A 34 -15.29 11.88 -26.29
N ARG A 35 -15.41 13.16 -26.60
CA ARG A 35 -14.99 14.27 -25.73
C ARG A 35 -15.80 14.34 -24.43
N ALA A 36 -17.06 14.00 -24.46
CA ALA A 36 -17.89 13.92 -23.24
C ALA A 36 -17.38 12.80 -22.31
N TRP A 37 -17.04 11.65 -22.86
CA TRP A 37 -16.45 10.56 -22.11
C TRP A 37 -15.04 10.88 -21.58
N GLU A 38 -14.18 11.53 -22.35
CA GLU A 38 -12.86 12.00 -21.89
C GLU A 38 -13.00 12.92 -20.67
N ARG A 39 -13.92 13.88 -20.73
CA ARG A 39 -14.18 14.78 -19.58
C ARG A 39 -14.64 14.02 -18.34
N GLN A 40 -15.51 13.03 -18.51
CA GLN A 40 -15.99 12.20 -17.41
C GLN A 40 -14.89 11.32 -16.81
N LEU A 41 -14.03 10.72 -17.63
CA LEU A 41 -12.88 9.95 -17.19
C LEU A 41 -11.84 10.81 -16.47
N ALA A 42 -11.57 12.01 -16.99
CA ALA A 42 -10.64 12.95 -16.36
C ALA A 42 -11.07 13.33 -14.93
N ARG A 43 -12.39 13.49 -14.68
CA ARG A 43 -12.93 13.77 -13.34
C ARG A 43 -12.66 12.65 -12.34
N THR A 44 -12.75 11.39 -12.77
CA THR A 44 -12.47 10.21 -11.93
C THR A 44 -10.99 9.83 -11.89
N GLY A 45 -10.11 10.59 -12.58
CA GLY A 45 -8.70 10.25 -12.77
C GLY A 45 -8.54 8.93 -13.54
N ALA A 46 -9.38 8.72 -14.55
CA ALA A 46 -9.45 7.51 -15.37
C ALA A 46 -9.63 6.22 -14.55
N CYS A 47 -10.48 6.28 -13.54
CA CYS A 47 -10.82 5.12 -12.71
C CYS A 47 -11.56 4.07 -13.56
N SER A 48 -11.04 2.84 -13.65
CA SER A 48 -11.67 1.75 -14.41
C SER A 48 -12.97 1.20 -13.79
N ARG A 49 -13.18 1.45 -12.49
CA ARG A 49 -14.34 0.95 -11.72
C ARG A 49 -14.91 2.03 -10.79
N PRO A 50 -15.40 3.17 -11.31
CA PRO A 50 -15.94 4.23 -10.48
C PRO A 50 -17.14 3.75 -9.67
N ILE A 51 -17.38 4.41 -8.56
CA ILE A 51 -18.63 4.29 -7.80
C ILE A 51 -19.62 5.20 -8.48
N ARG A 52 -20.79 4.68 -8.82
CA ARG A 52 -21.92 5.46 -9.33
C ARG A 52 -22.79 5.90 -8.16
N LEU A 53 -23.05 7.18 -8.12
CA LEU A 53 -24.00 7.80 -7.21
C LEU A 53 -25.11 8.40 -8.04
N ARG A 54 -26.36 8.25 -7.61
CA ARG A 54 -27.53 8.91 -8.22
C ARG A 54 -28.13 9.87 -7.20
N GLY A 55 -28.47 11.05 -7.62
CA GLY A 55 -29.08 12.04 -6.71
C GLY A 55 -29.04 13.46 -7.26
N THR A 56 -29.28 14.40 -6.39
CA THR A 56 -29.34 15.83 -6.66
C THR A 56 -28.15 16.53 -6.02
N SER A 57 -27.49 17.39 -6.78
CA SER A 57 -26.37 18.20 -6.28
C SER A 57 -26.74 19.62 -5.95
N ALA A 58 -27.63 20.22 -6.73
CA ALA A 58 -28.00 21.60 -6.59
C ALA A 58 -29.39 21.86 -7.15
N ILE A 59 -30.06 22.87 -6.63
CA ILE A 59 -31.35 23.39 -7.11
C ILE A 59 -31.14 24.87 -7.36
N ASN A 60 -31.47 25.32 -8.57
CA ASN A 60 -31.58 26.76 -8.86
C ASN A 60 -32.88 27.28 -8.23
N THR A 61 -32.76 28.17 -7.24
CA THR A 61 -33.92 28.64 -6.48
C THR A 61 -34.82 29.62 -7.26
N ALA A 62 -34.29 30.22 -8.33
CA ALA A 62 -35.04 31.12 -9.16
C ALA A 62 -35.86 30.40 -10.25
N SER A 63 -35.29 29.39 -10.90
CA SER A 63 -35.92 28.62 -11.98
C SER A 63 -36.54 27.29 -11.51
N GLY A 64 -36.27 26.85 -10.30
CA GLY A 64 -36.61 25.50 -9.82
C GLY A 64 -35.86 24.37 -10.51
N GLU A 65 -34.88 24.68 -11.36
CA GLU A 65 -34.09 23.67 -12.09
C GLU A 65 -33.24 22.83 -11.15
N VAL A 66 -33.33 21.51 -11.28
CA VAL A 66 -32.65 20.55 -10.44
C VAL A 66 -31.44 19.98 -11.18
N ALA A 67 -30.24 20.30 -10.71
CA ALA A 67 -29.01 19.64 -11.19
C ALA A 67 -28.90 18.28 -10.54
N GLY A 68 -29.35 17.23 -11.21
CA GLY A 68 -29.34 15.85 -10.75
C GLY A 68 -28.81 14.88 -11.79
N GLY A 69 -28.67 13.62 -11.43
CA GLY A 69 -28.26 12.57 -12.35
C GLY A 69 -27.29 11.55 -11.76
N VAL A 70 -26.43 10.98 -12.59
CA VAL A 70 -25.43 10.00 -12.19
C VAL A 70 -24.06 10.66 -12.07
N LEU A 71 -23.49 10.65 -10.86
CA LEU A 71 -22.14 11.11 -10.58
C LEU A 71 -21.20 9.91 -10.47
N HIS A 72 -20.08 9.94 -11.20
CA HIS A 72 -19.03 8.97 -11.08
C HIS A 72 -17.91 9.46 -10.15
N VAL A 73 -17.63 8.68 -9.10
CA VAL A 73 -16.58 8.96 -8.12
C VAL A 73 -15.50 7.89 -8.22
N ALA A 74 -14.23 8.28 -8.17
CA ALA A 74 -13.10 7.33 -8.22
C ALA A 74 -13.24 6.29 -7.10
N CYS A 75 -13.03 4.99 -7.43
CA CYS A 75 -13.22 3.89 -6.47
C CYS A 75 -12.21 3.89 -5.30
N GLY A 76 -11.10 4.62 -5.42
CA GLY A 76 -10.05 4.71 -4.42
C GLY A 76 -9.36 3.37 -4.10
N ASN A 77 -9.51 2.36 -4.96
CA ASN A 77 -8.92 1.06 -4.72
C ASN A 77 -7.40 1.13 -4.88
N ARG A 78 -6.67 0.69 -3.86
CA ARG A 78 -5.20 0.66 -3.85
C ARG A 78 -4.60 -0.54 -4.58
N ARG A 79 -5.40 -1.56 -4.94
CA ARG A 79 -4.95 -2.75 -5.67
C ARG A 79 -4.80 -2.41 -7.14
N GLU A 80 -3.62 -2.63 -7.69
CA GLU A 80 -3.32 -2.39 -9.10
C GLU A 80 -4.16 -3.28 -10.02
N THR A 81 -4.34 -4.54 -9.62
CA THR A 81 -5.19 -5.52 -10.32
C THR A 81 -6.67 -5.14 -10.36
N ALA A 82 -7.14 -4.33 -9.39
CA ALA A 82 -8.54 -3.89 -9.33
C ALA A 82 -8.77 -2.55 -10.03
N CYS A 83 -7.85 -1.60 -9.89
CA CYS A 83 -7.90 -0.30 -10.56
C CYS A 83 -6.50 0.33 -10.62
N PRO A 84 -5.81 0.21 -11.76
CA PRO A 84 -4.45 0.73 -11.93
C PRO A 84 -4.33 2.22 -11.61
N SER A 85 -5.29 3.04 -12.07
CA SER A 85 -5.28 4.50 -11.89
C SER A 85 -5.38 4.91 -10.43
N CYS A 86 -6.35 4.36 -9.69
CA CYS A 86 -6.51 4.66 -8.28
C CYS A 86 -5.32 4.14 -7.46
N SER A 87 -4.75 2.99 -7.85
CA SER A 87 -3.55 2.43 -7.24
C SER A 87 -2.33 3.33 -7.47
N ALA A 88 -2.12 3.81 -8.70
CA ALA A 88 -1.04 4.74 -9.04
C ALA A 88 -1.13 6.04 -8.23
N LEU A 89 -2.34 6.62 -8.13
CA LEU A 89 -2.57 7.81 -7.31
C LEU A 89 -2.26 7.55 -5.83
N TYR A 90 -2.73 6.43 -5.29
CA TYR A 90 -2.44 6.04 -3.91
C TYR A 90 -0.95 5.83 -3.66
N LYS A 91 -0.23 5.21 -4.62
CA LYS A 91 1.22 5.02 -4.59
C LYS A 91 1.97 6.36 -4.58
N GLY A 92 1.56 7.31 -5.43
CA GLY A 92 2.11 8.66 -5.45
C GLY A 92 1.91 9.40 -4.13
N ASP A 93 0.69 9.33 -3.56
CA ASP A 93 0.39 9.91 -2.25
C ASP A 93 1.21 9.27 -1.12
N ALA A 94 1.33 7.94 -1.13
CA ALA A 94 2.14 7.22 -0.16
C ALA A 94 3.61 7.64 -0.24
N ARG A 95 4.18 7.79 -1.47
CA ARG A 95 5.53 8.30 -1.67
C ARG A 95 5.70 9.70 -1.09
N GLN A 96 4.79 10.62 -1.38
CA GLN A 96 4.84 11.99 -0.86
C GLN A 96 4.76 12.02 0.68
N LEU A 97 3.90 11.20 1.26
CA LEU A 97 3.75 11.07 2.71
C LEU A 97 5.04 10.59 3.38
N VAL A 98 5.70 9.57 2.81
CA VAL A 98 6.95 9.02 3.34
C VAL A 98 8.08 10.02 3.17
N ARG A 99 8.22 10.59 1.97
CA ARG A 99 9.24 11.57 1.64
C ARG A 99 9.15 12.81 2.52
N ALA A 100 7.96 13.37 2.71
CA ALA A 100 7.79 14.52 3.60
C ALA A 100 8.25 14.25 5.04
N GLY A 101 8.13 13.01 5.53
CA GLY A 101 8.66 12.62 6.83
C GLY A 101 10.18 12.40 6.87
N LEU A 102 10.84 12.30 5.72
CA LEU A 102 12.29 12.08 5.63
C LEU A 102 13.06 13.37 5.29
N THR A 103 12.51 14.20 4.42
CA THR A 103 13.20 15.39 3.89
C THR A 103 12.47 16.69 4.16
N GLY A 104 11.28 16.65 4.75
CA GLY A 104 10.42 17.82 4.84
C GLY A 104 9.52 18.01 3.59
N GLY A 105 8.86 19.14 3.54
CA GLY A 105 7.88 19.50 2.52
C GLY A 105 6.44 19.21 2.94
N LYS A 106 5.46 19.82 2.25
CA LYS A 106 4.04 19.68 2.55
C LYS A 106 3.64 20.06 3.99
N GLY A 107 4.30 21.08 4.55
CA GLY A 107 4.08 21.55 5.93
C GLY A 107 4.92 20.81 6.99
N VAL A 108 5.83 19.94 6.58
CA VAL A 108 6.87 19.36 7.43
C VAL A 108 8.18 20.13 7.17
N PRO A 109 8.86 20.65 8.20
CA PRO A 109 10.11 21.42 7.99
C PRO A 109 11.24 20.51 7.50
N GLU A 110 12.17 21.07 6.76
CA GLU A 110 13.32 20.34 6.21
C GLU A 110 14.30 19.85 7.29
N SER A 111 14.28 20.47 8.47
CA SER A 111 15.09 20.06 9.62
C SER A 111 14.90 18.60 10.01
N VAL A 112 13.75 17.97 9.69
CA VAL A 112 13.52 16.55 9.97
C VAL A 112 14.53 15.62 9.30
N ALA A 113 15.20 16.08 8.25
CA ALA A 113 16.22 15.30 7.54
C ALA A 113 17.50 15.08 8.36
N THR A 114 17.73 15.88 9.41
CA THR A 114 18.88 15.73 10.32
C THR A 114 18.56 14.89 11.55
N HIS A 115 17.29 14.50 11.72
CA HIS A 115 16.87 13.71 12.87
C HIS A 115 17.38 12.27 12.80
N PRO A 116 17.71 11.63 13.93
CA PRO A 116 18.02 10.21 13.96
C PRO A 116 16.90 9.39 13.34
N CYS A 117 17.21 8.70 12.24
CA CYS A 117 16.24 7.97 11.44
C CYS A 117 16.78 6.60 11.00
N VAL A 118 15.94 5.58 11.05
CA VAL A 118 16.30 4.19 10.77
C VAL A 118 15.25 3.55 9.88
N PHE A 119 15.71 2.78 8.89
CA PHE A 119 14.88 1.86 8.13
C PHE A 119 14.94 0.48 8.77
N ALA A 120 13.82 0.00 9.27
CA ALA A 120 13.71 -1.26 9.97
C ALA A 120 12.90 -2.28 9.17
N THR A 121 13.34 -3.54 9.19
CA THR A 121 12.60 -4.69 8.66
C THR A 121 12.34 -5.70 9.77
N LEU A 122 11.06 -5.96 10.07
CA LEU A 122 10.63 -6.92 11.08
C LEU A 122 10.04 -8.14 10.38
N THR A 123 10.73 -9.27 10.45
CA THR A 123 10.39 -10.49 9.72
C THR A 123 9.80 -11.54 10.65
N ALA A 124 8.85 -12.33 10.15
CA ALA A 124 8.29 -13.48 10.85
C ALA A 124 9.33 -14.60 11.03
N PRO A 125 9.16 -15.47 12.03
CA PRO A 125 9.98 -16.67 12.17
C PRO A 125 9.74 -17.66 11.01
N SER A 126 10.47 -18.77 11.02
CA SER A 126 10.19 -19.89 10.13
C SER A 126 9.00 -20.70 10.65
N PHE A 127 8.12 -21.11 9.74
CA PHE A 127 7.03 -22.07 9.99
C PHE A 127 7.27 -23.40 9.29
N GLY A 128 8.48 -23.61 8.79
CA GLY A 128 8.92 -24.77 8.04
C GLY A 128 9.88 -24.36 6.90
N PRO A 129 10.65 -25.32 6.34
CA PRO A 129 11.54 -25.05 5.24
C PRO A 129 10.78 -24.70 3.96
N VAL A 130 11.16 -23.57 3.32
CA VAL A 130 10.59 -23.09 2.06
C VAL A 130 11.69 -22.84 1.04
N HIS A 131 11.34 -22.85 -0.24
CA HIS A 131 12.23 -22.40 -1.29
C HIS A 131 12.47 -20.89 -1.15
N ALA A 132 13.75 -20.50 -1.16
CA ALA A 132 14.16 -19.11 -0.98
C ALA A 132 15.30 -18.76 -1.94
N ARG A 133 15.29 -17.54 -2.47
CA ARG A 133 16.45 -16.97 -3.15
C ARG A 133 17.45 -16.51 -2.09
N ARG A 134 18.62 -17.11 -2.09
CA ARG A 134 19.71 -16.78 -1.17
C ARG A 134 20.77 -15.98 -1.89
N MET A 135 21.22 -14.91 -1.29
CA MET A 135 22.25 -14.04 -1.85
C MET A 135 23.46 -13.91 -0.91
N ARG A 136 24.66 -13.83 -1.49
CA ARG A 136 25.88 -13.38 -0.82
C ARG A 136 26.49 -12.28 -1.70
N GLY A 137 26.32 -11.01 -1.30
CA GLY A 137 26.58 -9.88 -2.17
C GLY A 137 25.72 -9.96 -3.43
N LYS A 138 26.34 -9.95 -4.61
CA LYS A 138 25.66 -10.07 -5.92
C LYS A 138 25.47 -11.54 -6.37
N THR A 139 26.04 -12.51 -5.68
CA THR A 139 26.01 -13.92 -6.08
C THR A 139 24.77 -14.63 -5.55
N VAL A 140 24.03 -15.30 -6.43
CA VAL A 140 22.92 -16.18 -6.04
C VAL A 140 23.49 -17.50 -5.55
N LEU A 141 23.12 -17.89 -4.34
CA LEU A 141 23.55 -19.15 -3.72
C LEU A 141 22.47 -20.23 -3.91
N PRO A 142 22.84 -21.53 -3.84
CA PRO A 142 21.88 -22.61 -3.78
C PRO A 142 20.89 -22.41 -2.62
N CYS A 143 19.62 -22.71 -2.86
CA CYS A 143 18.51 -22.48 -1.94
C CYS A 143 18.76 -23.17 -0.58
N ARG A 144 18.97 -24.49 -0.60
CA ARG A 144 19.21 -25.32 0.58
C ARG A 144 20.08 -26.52 0.20
N PRO A 145 21.38 -26.32 -0.08
CA PRO A 145 22.26 -27.40 -0.46
C PRO A 145 22.48 -28.39 0.71
N ARG A 146 22.65 -29.65 0.42
CA ARG A 146 23.14 -30.63 1.39
C ARG A 146 24.56 -30.24 1.81
N ARG A 147 24.85 -30.27 3.08
CA ARG A 147 26.13 -29.83 3.64
C ARG A 147 26.94 -30.97 4.29
N ASP A 148 26.26 -32.06 4.61
CA ASP A 148 26.80 -33.19 5.36
C ASP A 148 26.05 -34.47 4.99
N SER A 149 26.45 -35.59 5.59
CA SER A 149 25.88 -36.92 5.42
C SER A 149 24.52 -37.09 6.11
N LYS A 150 23.90 -36.04 6.65
CA LYS A 150 22.61 -36.12 7.31
C LYS A 150 21.53 -36.52 6.34
N ASP A 151 20.56 -37.26 6.83
CA ASP A 151 19.32 -37.50 6.08
C ASP A 151 18.57 -36.18 5.93
N TRP A 152 18.44 -35.75 4.69
CA TRP A 152 17.68 -34.55 4.30
C TRP A 152 16.23 -34.82 4.02
N ARG A 153 15.72 -35.98 4.43
CA ARG A 153 14.31 -36.33 4.37
C ARG A 153 13.60 -35.89 5.64
N CYS A 154 12.43 -35.35 5.46
CA CYS A 154 11.54 -35.04 6.58
C CYS A 154 10.80 -36.31 7.05
N PRO A 155 10.09 -36.29 8.19
CA PRO A 155 9.29 -37.44 8.68
C PRO A 155 8.24 -37.95 7.67
N HIS A 156 7.86 -37.14 6.68
CA HIS A 156 6.94 -37.50 5.60
C HIS A 156 7.66 -38.04 4.35
N GLY A 157 8.94 -38.41 4.46
CA GLY A 157 9.76 -38.98 3.37
C GLY A 157 10.15 -37.97 2.28
N ARG A 158 9.80 -36.68 2.38
CA ARG A 158 10.12 -35.65 1.39
C ARG A 158 11.54 -35.13 1.57
N ASP A 159 12.27 -35.00 0.45
CA ASP A 159 13.56 -34.31 0.46
C ASP A 159 13.36 -32.82 0.75
N ILE A 160 14.00 -32.31 1.79
CA ILE A 160 13.99 -30.91 2.22
C ILE A 160 15.26 -30.16 1.81
N SER A 161 16.09 -30.72 0.93
CA SER A 161 17.22 -30.05 0.28
C SER A 161 16.78 -29.40 -1.05
N CYS A 162 17.54 -28.42 -1.51
CA CYS A 162 17.37 -27.82 -2.81
C CYS A 162 18.69 -27.21 -3.29
N PRO A 163 19.35 -27.80 -4.30
CA PRO A 163 20.60 -27.29 -4.86
C PRO A 163 20.39 -26.10 -5.82
N VAL A 164 19.16 -25.81 -6.17
CA VAL A 164 18.80 -24.81 -7.19
C VAL A 164 19.13 -23.39 -6.72
N ARG A 165 19.70 -22.59 -7.63
CA ARG A 165 19.88 -21.14 -7.49
C ARG A 165 18.66 -20.44 -8.08
N HIS A 166 17.66 -20.13 -7.25
CA HIS A 166 16.40 -19.52 -7.72
C HIS A 166 16.63 -18.11 -8.22
N VAL A 167 16.03 -17.78 -9.37
CA VAL A 167 15.86 -16.41 -9.88
C VAL A 167 14.66 -15.72 -9.19
N ASP A 168 14.50 -14.40 -9.35
CA ASP A 168 13.46 -13.64 -8.66
C ASP A 168 12.03 -14.05 -9.06
N GLU A 169 11.86 -14.54 -10.28
CA GLU A 169 10.56 -14.94 -10.85
C GLU A 169 10.28 -16.44 -10.68
N ASP A 170 11.16 -17.21 -10.02
CA ASP A 170 10.97 -18.66 -9.86
C ASP A 170 9.65 -18.93 -9.07
N PRO A 171 8.68 -19.63 -9.68
CA PRO A 171 7.36 -19.86 -9.08
C PRO A 171 7.41 -20.75 -7.83
N ARG A 172 8.55 -21.40 -7.53
CA ARG A 172 8.76 -22.20 -6.31
C ARG A 172 9.04 -21.33 -5.10
N LEU A 173 9.52 -20.08 -5.28
CA LEU A 173 9.84 -19.19 -4.16
C LEU A 173 8.68 -19.08 -3.16
N GLY A 174 9.00 -19.28 -1.89
CA GLY A 174 8.04 -19.25 -0.79
C GLY A 174 7.23 -20.55 -0.62
N ARG A 175 7.28 -21.50 -1.55
CA ARG A 175 6.59 -22.79 -1.38
C ARG A 175 7.32 -23.66 -0.37
N PRO A 176 6.61 -24.34 0.55
CA PRO A 176 7.20 -25.32 1.45
C PRO A 176 7.85 -26.47 0.68
N MET A 177 9.00 -26.93 1.14
CA MET A 177 9.66 -28.16 0.63
C MET A 177 8.84 -29.41 0.98
N CYS A 178 8.21 -29.39 2.15
CA CYS A 178 7.17 -30.36 2.53
C CYS A 178 5.97 -29.60 3.09
N GLY A 179 4.81 -29.75 2.45
CA GLY A 179 3.60 -29.09 2.91
C GLY A 179 3.10 -29.58 4.27
N ASP A 180 3.40 -30.82 4.64
CA ASP A 180 2.93 -31.44 5.88
C ASP A 180 3.83 -31.10 7.07
N CYS A 181 5.08 -30.70 6.81
CA CYS A 181 5.98 -30.13 7.81
C CYS A 181 5.79 -28.64 8.06
N TYR A 182 4.97 -27.96 7.23
CA TYR A 182 4.78 -26.52 7.37
C TYR A 182 3.64 -26.23 8.33
N ASP A 183 3.91 -25.42 9.36
CA ASP A 183 2.88 -25.03 10.35
C ASP A 183 1.99 -23.92 9.80
N TYR A 184 0.92 -24.31 9.09
CA TYR A 184 -0.03 -23.38 8.47
C TYR A 184 -0.84 -22.61 9.52
N GLU A 185 -1.13 -23.20 10.66
CA GLU A 185 -1.91 -22.54 11.71
C GLU A 185 -1.10 -21.44 12.38
N ALA A 186 0.14 -21.74 12.81
CA ALA A 186 1.02 -20.70 13.36
C ALA A 186 1.32 -19.59 12.35
N ALA A 187 1.48 -19.91 11.07
CA ALA A 187 1.69 -18.97 9.99
C ALA A 187 0.51 -18.00 9.83
N VAL A 188 -0.71 -18.51 9.82
CA VAL A 188 -1.94 -17.72 9.72
C VAL A 188 -2.19 -16.91 10.99
N LEU A 189 -1.98 -17.50 12.16
CA LEU A 189 -2.08 -16.78 13.46
C LEU A 189 -1.05 -15.64 13.54
N PHE A 190 0.17 -15.84 13.02
CA PHE A 190 1.13 -14.75 12.92
C PHE A 190 0.59 -13.61 12.05
N ASN A 191 0.07 -13.88 10.87
CA ASN A 191 -0.51 -12.87 9.98
C ASN A 191 -1.66 -12.14 10.68
N PHE A 192 -2.56 -12.87 11.33
CA PHE A 192 -3.70 -12.30 12.05
C PHE A 192 -3.27 -11.36 13.16
N HIS A 193 -2.28 -11.75 13.93
CA HIS A 193 -1.76 -10.99 15.05
C HIS A 193 -0.61 -10.01 14.68
N ALA A 194 -0.19 -9.93 13.42
CA ALA A 194 0.94 -9.10 13.00
C ALA A 194 0.77 -7.63 13.42
N GLY A 195 -0.44 -7.07 13.32
CA GLY A 195 -0.74 -5.73 13.80
C GLY A 195 -0.55 -5.57 15.32
N THR A 196 -0.95 -6.57 16.11
CA THR A 196 -0.77 -6.60 17.57
C THR A 196 0.71 -6.75 17.94
N LEU A 197 1.45 -7.58 17.22
CA LEU A 197 2.91 -7.72 17.40
C LEU A 197 3.62 -6.38 17.14
N PHE A 198 3.25 -5.67 16.08
CA PHE A 198 3.79 -4.34 15.80
C PHE A 198 3.42 -3.32 16.90
N LYS A 199 2.19 -3.35 17.41
CA LYS A 199 1.79 -2.51 18.54
C LYS A 199 2.63 -2.81 19.79
N ARG A 200 2.88 -4.09 20.12
CA ARG A 200 3.78 -4.48 21.21
C ARG A 200 5.21 -3.99 20.97
N PHE A 201 5.71 -4.13 19.75
CA PHE A 201 7.01 -3.61 19.35
C PHE A 201 7.11 -2.10 19.65
N THR A 202 6.13 -1.29 19.22
CA THR A 202 6.13 0.16 19.49
C THR A 202 6.01 0.49 20.99
N THR A 203 5.52 -0.43 21.83
CA THR A 203 5.49 -0.30 23.28
C THR A 203 6.83 -0.67 23.94
N TYR A 204 7.55 -1.64 23.38
CA TYR A 204 8.83 -2.08 23.91
C TYR A 204 10.00 -1.20 23.45
N LEU A 205 9.93 -0.65 22.24
CA LEU A 205 10.97 0.19 21.68
C LEU A 205 11.42 1.34 22.61
N PRO A 206 10.51 2.16 23.20
CA PRO A 206 10.93 3.21 24.14
C PRO A 206 11.57 2.65 25.41
N ARG A 207 11.25 1.41 25.82
CA ARG A 207 11.86 0.80 27.03
C ARG A 207 13.32 0.46 26.78
N HIS A 208 13.61 -0.17 25.63
CA HIS A 208 14.97 -0.52 25.24
C HIS A 208 15.80 0.71 24.92
N LEU A 209 15.22 1.70 24.24
CA LEU A 209 15.89 2.97 23.95
C LEU A 209 16.28 3.72 25.23
N ALA A 210 15.38 3.78 26.23
CA ALA A 210 15.68 4.41 27.52
C ALA A 210 16.84 3.71 28.23
N ARG A 211 16.83 2.36 28.25
CA ARG A 211 17.91 1.56 28.86
C ARG A 211 19.26 1.81 28.19
N LEU A 212 19.30 1.78 26.85
CA LEU A 212 20.53 1.99 26.09
C LEU A 212 21.06 3.42 26.22
N ALA A 213 20.18 4.41 26.34
CA ALA A 213 20.56 5.80 26.55
C ALA A 213 20.89 6.14 28.03
N GLY A 214 20.82 5.18 28.95
CA GLY A 214 21.09 5.39 30.38
C GLY A 214 20.10 6.31 31.07
N VAL A 215 18.82 6.35 30.63
CA VAL A 215 17.81 7.26 31.19
C VAL A 215 16.55 6.52 31.63
N THR A 216 15.78 7.16 32.51
CA THR A 216 14.47 6.64 32.91
C THR A 216 13.45 6.81 31.78
N ARG A 217 12.40 5.99 31.76
CA ARG A 217 11.28 6.13 30.82
C ARG A 217 10.57 7.50 30.91
N LYS A 218 10.53 8.08 32.12
CA LYS A 218 9.97 9.42 32.34
C LYS A 218 10.84 10.46 31.62
N LYS A 219 12.16 10.39 31.78
CA LYS A 219 13.11 11.28 31.11
C LYS A 219 13.05 11.11 29.58
N LEU A 220 13.06 9.87 29.06
CA LEU A 220 12.90 9.64 27.63
C LEU A 220 11.64 10.30 27.06
N ARG A 221 10.51 10.19 27.78
CA ARG A 221 9.25 10.84 27.36
C ARG A 221 9.30 12.37 27.40
N ALA A 222 10.09 12.93 28.31
CA ALA A 222 10.35 14.37 28.36
C ALA A 222 11.23 14.81 27.17
N ASP A 223 12.18 13.98 26.76
CA ASP A 223 13.20 14.33 25.76
C ASP A 223 12.77 14.07 24.31
N LEU A 224 11.98 13.01 24.06
CA LEU A 224 11.67 12.63 22.66
C LEU A 224 10.32 11.94 22.45
N ARG A 225 9.96 11.85 21.16
CA ARG A 225 8.85 11.07 20.62
C ARG A 225 9.33 10.21 19.45
N ILE A 226 8.97 8.94 19.47
CA ILE A 226 9.23 8.03 18.35
C ILE A 226 8.14 8.23 17.30
N ARG A 227 8.54 8.58 16.08
CA ARG A 227 7.67 8.73 14.92
C ARG A 227 7.96 7.62 13.94
N TYR A 228 6.93 7.14 13.27
CA TYR A 228 7.13 6.08 12.27
C TYR A 228 6.10 6.16 11.14
N VAL A 229 6.49 5.63 10.01
CA VAL A 229 5.60 5.11 8.97
C VAL A 229 6.00 3.66 8.72
N LYS A 230 5.03 2.75 8.64
CA LYS A 230 5.28 1.34 8.34
C LYS A 230 4.40 0.86 7.20
N VAL A 231 4.94 -0.06 6.41
CA VAL A 231 4.20 -0.84 5.43
C VAL A 231 4.27 -2.32 5.78
N ALA A 232 3.14 -3.01 5.58
CA ALA A 232 3.09 -4.46 5.62
C ALA A 232 3.29 -4.99 4.21
N GLU A 233 4.03 -6.07 4.05
CA GLU A 233 4.28 -6.75 2.79
C GLU A 233 4.11 -8.25 2.97
N TYR A 234 3.47 -8.92 1.98
CA TYR A 234 3.54 -10.38 1.92
C TYR A 234 4.85 -10.83 1.31
N GLN A 235 5.60 -11.64 2.05
CA GLN A 235 6.68 -12.42 1.49
C GLN A 235 6.13 -13.47 0.51
N ALA A 236 6.94 -14.01 -0.37
CA ALA A 236 6.54 -15.06 -1.32
C ALA A 236 5.85 -16.27 -0.63
N ARG A 237 6.20 -16.54 0.63
CA ARG A 237 5.56 -17.57 1.46
C ARG A 237 4.21 -17.16 2.08
N GLY A 238 3.62 -16.03 1.67
CA GLY A 238 2.33 -15.56 2.18
C GLY A 238 2.34 -15.03 3.61
N ILE A 239 3.49 -14.73 4.18
CA ILE A 239 3.64 -14.21 5.55
C ILE A 239 3.95 -12.73 5.53
N ILE A 240 3.28 -11.99 6.40
CA ILE A 240 3.50 -10.55 6.58
C ILE A 240 4.88 -10.31 7.18
N HIS A 241 5.61 -9.36 6.59
CA HIS A 241 6.68 -8.66 7.25
C HIS A 241 6.47 -7.14 7.18
N PHE A 242 7.11 -6.40 8.07
CA PHE A 242 6.98 -4.96 8.12
C PHE A 242 8.28 -4.28 7.72
N HIS A 243 8.16 -3.28 6.86
CA HIS A 243 9.18 -2.26 6.68
C HIS A 243 8.70 -0.97 7.36
N ALA A 244 9.57 -0.36 8.13
CA ALA A 244 9.25 0.85 8.86
C ALA A 244 10.38 1.87 8.79
N VAL A 245 10.04 3.12 8.51
CA VAL A 245 10.91 4.26 8.79
C VAL A 245 10.57 4.74 10.19
N ILE A 246 11.56 4.77 11.06
CA ILE A 246 11.42 5.18 12.47
C ILE A 246 12.36 6.37 12.71
N ARG A 247 11.79 7.50 13.14
CA ARG A 247 12.48 8.76 13.38
C ARG A 247 12.26 9.22 14.81
N LEU A 248 13.27 9.87 15.40
CA LEU A 248 13.19 10.48 16.70
C LEU A 248 13.01 12.00 16.58
N ASP A 249 11.96 12.55 17.21
CA ASP A 249 11.71 13.98 17.28
C ASP A 249 11.66 14.39 18.77
N ALA A 250 11.99 15.64 19.11
CA ALA A 250 11.70 16.18 20.42
C ALA A 250 10.17 16.26 20.66
N PRO A 251 9.70 16.42 21.91
CA PRO A 251 8.30 16.63 22.21
C PRO A 251 7.75 17.92 21.57
N GLY A 252 6.42 17.98 21.42
CA GLY A 252 5.75 19.16 20.87
C GLY A 252 5.30 18.99 19.43
N THR A 253 5.01 20.11 18.77
CA THR A 253 4.44 20.18 17.41
C THR A 253 5.45 20.57 16.33
N GLY A 254 6.61 21.10 16.73
CA GLY A 254 7.53 21.83 15.85
C GLY A 254 8.58 20.98 15.14
N TYR A 255 8.52 19.65 15.19
CA TYR A 255 9.54 18.79 14.56
C TYR A 255 10.97 19.18 14.97
N THR A 256 11.20 19.39 16.25
CA THR A 256 12.51 19.80 16.78
C THR A 256 13.42 18.58 16.94
N LEU A 257 14.75 18.79 16.81
CA LEU A 257 15.76 17.76 16.99
C LEU A 257 15.77 17.27 18.45
N PRO A 258 15.82 15.95 18.71
CA PRO A 258 15.97 15.43 20.05
C PRO A 258 17.40 15.67 20.59
N PRO A 259 17.63 15.57 21.91
CA PRO A 259 18.97 15.67 22.51
C PRO A 259 20.00 14.73 21.85
N PRO A 260 21.28 15.14 21.69
CA PRO A 260 22.30 14.41 20.92
C PRO A 260 22.61 12.99 21.40
N ARG A 261 22.28 12.66 22.66
CA ARG A 261 22.46 11.33 23.23
C ARG A 261 21.64 10.23 22.53
N TYR A 262 20.59 10.61 21.80
CA TYR A 262 19.71 9.68 21.08
C TYR A 262 20.13 9.59 19.63
N THR A 263 21.05 8.68 19.33
CA THR A 263 21.63 8.51 18.00
C THR A 263 20.84 7.49 17.16
N ALA A 264 21.08 7.50 15.84
CA ALA A 264 20.54 6.46 14.95
C ALA A 264 21.08 5.07 15.29
N ALA A 265 22.36 4.96 15.70
CA ALA A 265 22.95 3.68 16.13
C ALA A 265 22.24 3.13 17.37
N THR A 266 22.06 3.95 18.40
CA THR A 266 21.29 3.54 19.61
C THR A 266 19.85 3.14 19.27
N LEU A 267 19.24 3.80 18.28
CA LEU A 267 17.90 3.45 17.79
C LEU A 267 17.91 2.10 17.08
N CYS A 268 18.93 1.76 16.28
CA CYS A 268 19.08 0.44 15.64
C CYS A 268 19.13 -0.68 16.66
N ASP A 269 19.95 -0.52 17.70
CA ASP A 269 20.08 -1.49 18.79
C ASP A 269 18.75 -1.66 19.54
N ALA A 270 18.10 -0.53 19.88
CA ALA A 270 16.79 -0.53 20.54
C ALA A 270 15.71 -1.26 19.71
N ILE A 271 15.69 -1.07 18.39
CA ILE A 271 14.79 -1.76 17.46
C ILE A 271 15.03 -3.26 17.50
N THR A 272 16.28 -3.69 17.41
CA THR A 272 16.66 -5.11 17.43
C THR A 272 16.25 -5.77 18.74
N LEU A 273 16.54 -5.15 19.88
CA LEU A 273 16.18 -5.65 21.20
C LEU A 273 14.65 -5.67 21.39
N ALA A 274 13.96 -4.62 20.97
CA ALA A 274 12.50 -4.55 21.07
C ALA A 274 11.83 -5.64 20.23
N ALA A 275 12.28 -5.87 19.00
CA ALA A 275 11.74 -6.92 18.13
C ALA A 275 11.94 -8.32 18.75
N ARG A 276 13.13 -8.59 19.30
CA ARG A 276 13.43 -9.85 20.00
C ARG A 276 12.62 -10.05 21.27
N ALA A 277 12.20 -8.98 21.95
CA ALA A 277 11.43 -9.05 23.18
C ALA A 277 9.93 -9.26 22.97
N VAL A 278 9.42 -8.99 21.76
CA VAL A 278 7.98 -9.14 21.47
C VAL A 278 7.57 -10.60 21.52
N ARG A 279 6.59 -10.91 22.38
CA ARG A 279 5.91 -12.22 22.45
C ARG A 279 4.41 -12.04 22.58
N LEU A 280 3.65 -12.96 22.00
CA LEU A 280 2.20 -13.04 22.09
C LEU A 280 1.80 -14.51 22.06
N ASP A 281 1.11 -14.97 23.13
CA ASP A 281 0.54 -16.32 23.14
C ASP A 281 -0.87 -16.23 22.52
N ALA A 282 -1.03 -16.86 21.36
CA ALA A 282 -2.29 -16.95 20.62
C ALA A 282 -2.99 -18.28 20.90
N PRO A 283 -4.33 -18.31 21.05
CA PRO A 283 -5.06 -19.57 21.10
C PRO A 283 -4.89 -20.30 19.76
N ALA A 284 -4.55 -21.58 19.83
CA ALA A 284 -4.55 -22.47 18.68
C ALA A 284 -5.93 -23.15 18.55
N GLY A 285 -6.11 -23.99 17.51
CA GLY A 285 -7.33 -24.76 17.32
C GLY A 285 -7.58 -25.78 18.45
N PRO A 286 -8.73 -26.45 18.43
CA PRO A 286 -9.10 -27.45 19.45
C PRO A 286 -8.00 -28.50 19.64
N GLY A 287 -7.71 -28.82 20.90
CA GLY A 287 -6.71 -29.83 21.26
C GLY A 287 -5.25 -29.41 21.07
N ARG A 288 -4.96 -28.16 20.69
CA ARG A 288 -3.60 -27.66 20.53
C ARG A 288 -3.19 -26.69 21.64
N PRO A 289 -1.92 -26.72 22.08
CA PRO A 289 -1.41 -25.73 23.02
C PRO A 289 -1.38 -24.35 22.36
N ARG A 290 -1.36 -23.30 23.21
CA ARG A 290 -1.17 -21.91 22.71
C ARG A 290 0.09 -21.78 21.90
N VAL A 291 0.00 -21.07 20.76
CA VAL A 291 1.15 -20.77 19.90
C VAL A 291 1.82 -19.48 20.36
N ARG A 292 3.09 -19.54 20.66
CA ARG A 292 3.90 -18.36 21.00
C ARG A 292 4.39 -17.67 19.75
N LEU A 293 3.83 -16.49 19.46
CA LEU A 293 4.17 -15.65 18.32
C LEU A 293 5.18 -14.57 18.68
N GLY A 294 6.04 -14.19 17.75
CA GLY A 294 7.02 -13.12 17.88
C GLY A 294 7.70 -12.86 16.55
N PHE A 295 8.54 -11.82 16.47
CA PHE A 295 9.37 -11.62 15.29
C PHE A 295 10.52 -12.63 15.27
N GLY A 296 10.94 -13.02 14.06
CA GLY A 296 12.06 -13.92 13.82
C GLY A 296 13.42 -13.22 13.98
N PRO A 297 14.51 -13.99 13.90
CA PRO A 297 15.87 -13.47 14.08
C PRO A 297 16.31 -12.53 12.95
N GLN A 298 15.67 -12.58 11.79
CA GLN A 298 15.99 -11.73 10.62
C GLN A 298 15.39 -10.33 10.74
N THR A 299 15.69 -9.65 11.86
CA THR A 299 15.39 -8.22 12.03
C THR A 299 16.57 -7.43 11.51
N LYS A 300 16.31 -6.43 10.65
CA LYS A 300 17.32 -5.48 10.18
C LYS A 300 16.93 -4.08 10.64
N ALA A 301 17.92 -3.27 10.93
CA ALA A 301 17.74 -1.86 11.31
C ALA A 301 18.96 -1.10 10.77
N ASP A 302 18.76 -0.35 9.71
CA ASP A 302 19.80 0.37 8.99
C ASP A 302 19.59 1.87 9.15
N PRO A 303 20.61 2.66 9.58
CA PRO A 303 20.50 4.10 9.63
C PRO A 303 20.23 4.69 8.25
N ILE A 304 19.38 5.72 8.17
CA ILE A 304 19.17 6.49 6.95
C ILE A 304 20.05 7.76 7.04
N TRP A 305 21.01 7.88 6.15
CA TRP A 305 21.94 9.00 6.09
C TRP A 305 21.65 9.92 4.90
N ARG A 306 21.86 11.21 5.08
CA ARG A 306 21.68 12.21 4.01
C ARG A 306 22.89 12.38 3.10
N GLN A 307 24.09 11.95 3.56
CA GLN A 307 25.34 12.04 2.80
C GLN A 307 25.95 10.66 2.59
N PRO A 308 26.64 10.41 1.46
CA PRO A 308 27.37 9.19 1.27
C PRO A 308 28.54 9.15 2.26
N VAL A 309 28.40 8.37 3.30
CA VAL A 309 29.56 8.01 4.13
C VAL A 309 30.33 6.95 3.34
N ILE A 310 31.56 7.31 2.94
CA ILE A 310 32.53 6.41 2.30
C ILE A 310 33.00 5.43 3.36
N ALA A 311 32.20 4.44 3.68
CA ALA A 311 32.57 3.27 4.46
C ALA A 311 31.63 2.13 4.11
N SER A 312 32.14 1.16 3.37
CA SER A 312 31.73 -0.25 3.11
C SER A 312 30.24 -0.68 3.17
N GLY A 313 29.27 0.22 3.26
CA GLY A 313 27.83 -0.04 3.14
C GLY A 313 27.20 1.04 2.27
N GLN A 314 26.53 0.65 1.19
CA GLN A 314 25.83 1.62 0.35
C GLN A 314 24.79 2.38 1.18
N PRO A 315 24.81 3.75 1.18
CA PRO A 315 23.83 4.54 1.89
C PRO A 315 22.45 4.29 1.30
N LEU A 316 21.44 4.11 2.16
CA LEU A 316 20.05 4.03 1.71
C LEU A 316 19.62 5.41 1.22
N ASP A 317 19.46 5.55 -0.10
CA ASP A 317 18.90 6.75 -0.71
C ASP A 317 17.47 6.98 -0.22
N ILE A 318 17.19 8.20 0.21
CA ILE A 318 15.89 8.61 0.76
C ILE A 318 14.76 8.40 -0.26
N ASP A 319 14.99 8.72 -1.53
CA ASP A 319 14.00 8.49 -2.57
C ASP A 319 13.81 7.00 -2.86
N ALA A 320 14.86 6.21 -2.77
CA ALA A 320 14.77 4.74 -2.83
C ALA A 320 13.92 4.18 -1.68
N VAL A 321 14.11 4.64 -0.44
CA VAL A 321 13.28 4.24 0.71
C VAL A 321 11.83 4.67 0.53
N ALA A 322 11.56 5.91 0.09
CA ALA A 322 10.20 6.40 -0.13
C ALA A 322 9.50 5.63 -1.26
N ASN A 323 10.20 5.36 -2.36
CA ASN A 323 9.69 4.54 -3.47
C ASN A 323 9.43 3.10 -3.05
N TYR A 324 10.34 2.50 -2.26
CA TYR A 324 10.19 1.14 -1.74
C TYR A 324 8.93 1.01 -0.89
N ILE A 325 8.73 1.87 0.11
CA ILE A 325 7.54 1.84 0.97
C ILE A 325 6.27 2.09 0.15
N ALA A 326 6.29 3.04 -0.79
CA ALA A 326 5.14 3.32 -1.65
C ALA A 326 4.77 2.15 -2.58
N LYS A 327 5.77 1.47 -3.16
CA LYS A 327 5.58 0.26 -3.96
C LYS A 327 4.83 -0.81 -3.19
N TYR A 328 5.27 -1.10 -1.96
CA TYR A 328 4.65 -2.15 -1.15
C TYR A 328 3.34 -1.74 -0.49
N ALA A 329 3.05 -0.45 -0.37
CA ALA A 329 1.74 0.02 0.05
C ALA A 329 0.61 -0.33 -0.95
N THR A 330 0.95 -0.57 -2.21
CA THR A 330 0.01 -0.94 -3.29
C THR A 330 0.14 -2.41 -3.69
N LYS A 331 1.35 -2.89 -3.99
CA LYS A 331 1.62 -4.25 -4.48
C LYS A 331 1.25 -5.32 -3.46
N SER A 332 1.51 -5.09 -2.18
CA SER A 332 1.27 -6.08 -1.11
C SER A 332 -0.21 -6.30 -0.79
N ALA A 333 -1.12 -5.54 -1.38
CA ALA A 333 -2.55 -5.77 -1.21
C ALA A 333 -3.08 -6.95 -2.04
N ASP A 334 -2.28 -7.45 -2.99
CA ASP A 334 -2.62 -8.55 -3.87
C ASP A 334 -1.77 -9.78 -3.53
N VAL A 335 -2.45 -10.88 -3.18
CA VAL A 335 -1.84 -12.21 -3.13
C VAL A 335 -2.21 -12.91 -4.44
N PRO A 336 -1.23 -13.32 -5.26
CA PRO A 336 -1.52 -13.93 -6.56
C PRO A 336 -2.51 -15.08 -6.46
N GLY A 337 -3.56 -15.05 -7.27
CA GLY A 337 -4.59 -16.09 -7.35
C GLY A 337 -5.63 -16.06 -6.22
N LEU A 338 -5.56 -15.12 -5.27
CA LEU A 338 -6.61 -14.96 -4.27
C LEU A 338 -7.62 -13.87 -4.66
N PRO A 339 -8.93 -14.09 -4.34
CA PRO A 339 -9.96 -13.12 -4.66
C PRO A 339 -9.78 -11.82 -3.86
N GLY A 340 -10.13 -10.69 -4.47
CA GLY A 340 -10.16 -9.40 -3.79
C GLY A 340 -11.31 -9.23 -2.79
N THR A 341 -12.16 -10.25 -2.65
CA THR A 341 -13.37 -10.27 -1.84
C THR A 341 -13.33 -11.40 -0.81
N ARG A 342 -14.18 -11.30 0.22
CA ARG A 342 -14.28 -12.31 1.27
C ARG A 342 -14.73 -13.66 0.72
N ILE A 343 -14.09 -14.73 1.16
CA ILE A 343 -14.51 -16.10 0.94
C ILE A 343 -15.73 -16.37 1.82
N ARG A 344 -16.78 -16.99 1.26
CA ARG A 344 -18.05 -17.16 1.96
C ARG A 344 -18.42 -18.63 2.24
N SER A 345 -17.71 -19.58 1.63
CA SER A 345 -17.97 -21.01 1.80
C SER A 345 -16.71 -21.86 1.68
N ALA A 346 -16.73 -23.05 2.23
CA ALA A 346 -15.65 -24.03 2.05
C ALA A 346 -15.51 -24.46 0.57
N ALA A 347 -16.61 -24.59 -0.16
CA ALA A 347 -16.60 -24.90 -1.59
C ALA A 347 -15.84 -23.83 -2.39
N ALA A 348 -15.98 -22.54 -2.01
CA ALA A 348 -15.22 -21.46 -2.65
C ALA A 348 -13.70 -21.61 -2.43
N ILE A 349 -13.25 -22.20 -1.31
CA ILE A 349 -11.83 -22.48 -1.08
C ILE A 349 -11.33 -23.58 -2.03
N VAL A 350 -12.10 -24.63 -2.22
CA VAL A 350 -11.76 -25.72 -3.16
C VAL A 350 -11.61 -25.18 -4.58
N ALA A 351 -12.49 -24.26 -4.99
CA ALA A 351 -12.50 -23.63 -6.31
C ALA A 351 -11.38 -22.59 -6.55
N LEU A 352 -10.60 -22.20 -5.52
CA LEU A 352 -9.53 -21.21 -5.68
C LEU A 352 -8.48 -21.67 -6.70
N ARG A 353 -8.17 -20.81 -7.65
CA ARG A 353 -7.08 -20.98 -8.63
C ARG A 353 -5.81 -20.27 -8.14
N CYS A 354 -5.21 -20.75 -7.06
CA CYS A 354 -4.01 -20.21 -6.47
C CYS A 354 -3.01 -21.35 -6.12
N PRO A 355 -1.74 -21.03 -5.84
CA PRO A 355 -0.77 -22.03 -5.40
C PRO A 355 -1.30 -22.87 -4.22
N ALA A 356 -1.05 -24.18 -4.22
CA ALA A 356 -1.52 -25.10 -3.18
C ALA A 356 -1.13 -24.64 -1.76
N HIS A 357 0.06 -24.04 -1.61
CA HIS A 357 0.51 -23.45 -0.36
C HIS A 357 -0.44 -22.37 0.15
N HIS A 358 -0.81 -21.40 -0.69
CA HIS A 358 -1.74 -20.33 -0.31
C HIS A 358 -3.16 -20.88 -0.05
N LYS A 359 -3.60 -21.89 -0.82
CA LYS A 359 -4.88 -22.58 -0.58
C LYS A 359 -4.92 -23.22 0.81
N ARG A 360 -3.83 -23.90 1.24
CA ARG A 360 -3.72 -24.47 2.59
C ARG A 360 -3.72 -23.37 3.68
N MET A 361 -3.08 -22.23 3.47
CA MET A 361 -3.16 -21.08 4.39
C MET A 361 -4.59 -20.55 4.50
N VAL A 362 -5.30 -20.39 3.37
CA VAL A 362 -6.71 -19.98 3.37
C VAL A 362 -7.57 -20.97 4.14
N ALA A 363 -7.38 -22.28 3.92
CA ALA A 363 -8.10 -23.33 4.63
C ALA A 363 -7.83 -23.29 6.14
N ALA A 364 -6.56 -23.11 6.55
CA ALA A 364 -6.20 -22.96 7.97
C ALA A 364 -6.88 -21.74 8.60
N ALA A 365 -6.88 -20.58 7.92
CA ALA A 365 -7.59 -19.38 8.40
C ALA A 365 -9.08 -19.59 8.53
N TRP A 366 -9.68 -20.32 7.57
CA TRP A 366 -11.11 -20.66 7.58
C TRP A 366 -11.47 -21.58 8.72
N GLN A 367 -10.67 -22.63 8.95
CA GLN A 367 -10.86 -23.60 10.03
C GLN A 367 -10.69 -22.95 11.41
N LEU A 368 -9.60 -22.21 11.62
CA LEU A 368 -9.34 -21.51 12.89
C LEU A 368 -10.42 -20.48 13.24
N GLY A 369 -11.08 -19.88 12.26
CA GLY A 369 -12.18 -18.93 12.45
C GLY A 369 -13.56 -19.59 12.45
N SER A 370 -13.67 -20.93 12.52
CA SER A 370 -14.96 -21.60 12.58
C SER A 370 -15.62 -21.49 13.95
N PRO A 371 -16.96 -21.57 14.04
CA PRO A 371 -17.67 -21.54 15.32
C PRO A 371 -17.25 -22.65 16.29
N GLN A 372 -16.78 -23.78 15.76
CA GLN A 372 -16.32 -24.93 16.55
C GLN A 372 -14.86 -24.79 17.01
N ALA A 373 -14.12 -23.82 16.46
CA ALA A 373 -12.75 -23.54 16.90
C ALA A 373 -12.74 -22.53 18.04
N THR A 374 -11.72 -22.61 18.88
CA THR A 374 -11.49 -21.62 19.95
C THR A 374 -10.88 -20.30 19.44
N GLY A 375 -10.73 -20.16 18.12
CA GLY A 375 -10.13 -19.02 17.45
C GLY A 375 -11.08 -17.83 17.25
N ASP A 376 -10.53 -16.72 16.83
CA ASP A 376 -11.28 -15.49 16.56
C ASP A 376 -12.04 -15.64 15.22
N PRO A 377 -13.38 -15.43 15.18
CA PRO A 377 -14.17 -15.55 13.94
C PRO A 377 -13.75 -14.59 12.84
N ARG A 378 -13.01 -13.52 13.18
CA ARG A 378 -12.41 -12.61 12.18
C ARG A 378 -11.36 -13.29 11.31
N LEU A 379 -10.74 -14.40 11.73
CA LEU A 379 -9.84 -15.21 10.90
C LEU A 379 -10.53 -15.67 9.61
N ARG A 380 -11.78 -16.14 9.72
CA ARG A 380 -12.59 -16.53 8.56
C ARG A 380 -12.90 -15.34 7.64
N GLN A 381 -13.17 -14.15 8.23
CA GLN A 381 -13.39 -12.93 7.44
C GLN A 381 -12.16 -12.52 6.62
N TRP A 382 -10.96 -12.79 7.13
CA TRP A 382 -9.68 -12.43 6.51
C TRP A 382 -8.96 -13.62 5.85
N ALA A 383 -9.65 -14.75 5.65
CA ALA A 383 -9.06 -15.92 5.00
C ALA A 383 -8.52 -15.60 3.60
N HIS A 384 -9.23 -14.79 2.79
CA HIS A 384 -8.79 -14.31 1.49
C HIS A 384 -7.52 -13.42 1.55
N MET A 385 -7.12 -13.00 2.74
CA MET A 385 -5.91 -12.22 3.03
C MET A 385 -4.94 -13.03 3.90
N LEU A 386 -4.99 -14.37 3.81
CA LEU A 386 -4.14 -15.29 4.57
C LEU A 386 -4.13 -14.99 6.08
N GLY A 387 -5.27 -14.55 6.61
CA GLY A 387 -5.46 -14.17 8.02
C GLY A 387 -5.17 -12.69 8.33
N TYR A 388 -4.51 -11.92 7.47
CA TYR A 388 -4.14 -10.54 7.78
C TYR A 388 -5.31 -9.56 7.57
N GLY A 389 -5.82 -8.98 8.64
CA GLY A 389 -6.87 -7.95 8.63
C GLY A 389 -6.37 -6.51 8.86
N GLY A 390 -5.05 -6.30 8.90
CA GLY A 390 -4.46 -4.99 9.20
C GLY A 390 -4.35 -4.03 8.00
N HIS A 391 -4.05 -2.78 8.30
CA HIS A 391 -3.73 -1.79 7.26
C HIS A 391 -2.30 -1.99 6.73
N PHE A 392 -2.16 -1.97 5.40
CA PHE A 392 -0.84 -2.12 4.78
C PHE A 392 0.06 -0.92 5.03
N LEU A 393 -0.43 0.31 4.91
CA LEU A 393 0.32 1.51 5.26
C LEU A 393 -0.29 2.19 6.48
N THR A 394 0.51 2.41 7.51
CA THR A 394 0.13 3.21 8.68
C THR A 394 1.29 4.09 9.14
N LYS A 395 0.97 5.20 9.79
CA LYS A 395 1.97 6.08 10.39
C LYS A 395 1.53 6.61 11.75
N SER A 396 2.48 7.02 12.56
CA SER A 396 2.19 7.82 13.75
C SER A 396 1.65 9.19 13.34
N ARG A 397 0.77 9.76 14.18
CA ARG A 397 0.02 10.99 13.85
C ARG A 397 0.90 12.11 13.28
N ARG A 398 2.05 12.37 13.88
CA ARG A 398 2.96 13.47 13.54
C ARG A 398 4.23 13.03 12.82
N TYR A 399 4.20 11.91 12.09
CA TYR A 399 5.34 11.55 11.24
C TYR A 399 5.47 12.50 10.06
N SER A 400 4.35 12.78 9.39
CA SER A 400 4.26 13.67 8.22
C SER A 400 2.79 14.03 7.93
N VAL A 401 2.52 14.55 6.74
CA VAL A 401 1.17 14.84 6.21
C VAL A 401 0.26 13.62 6.19
N THR A 402 -1.04 13.85 6.10
CA THR A 402 -2.05 12.80 5.95
C THR A 402 -2.52 12.67 4.50
N PHE A 403 -3.07 11.51 4.12
CA PHE A 403 -3.74 11.35 2.83
C PHE A 403 -4.89 12.34 2.63
N ALA A 404 -5.59 12.71 3.71
CA ALA A 404 -6.65 13.70 3.64
C ALA A 404 -6.13 15.09 3.27
N GLN A 405 -4.99 15.50 3.85
CA GLN A 405 -4.32 16.76 3.49
C GLN A 405 -3.88 16.75 2.02
N LEU A 406 -3.20 15.69 1.56
CA LEU A 406 -2.76 15.59 0.16
C LEU A 406 -3.93 15.66 -0.83
N ARG A 407 -5.06 15.01 -0.49
CA ARG A 407 -6.28 15.07 -1.32
C ARG A 407 -6.91 16.46 -1.32
N ARG A 408 -6.95 17.12 -0.17
CA ARG A 408 -7.47 18.49 -0.04
C ARG A 408 -6.65 19.46 -0.88
N THR A 409 -5.33 19.49 -0.73
CA THR A 409 -4.45 20.35 -1.53
C THR A 409 -4.66 20.13 -3.04
N ARG A 410 -4.80 18.86 -3.47
CA ARG A 410 -5.09 18.57 -4.87
C ARG A 410 -6.47 19.02 -5.33
N ALA A 411 -7.46 18.95 -4.46
CA ALA A 411 -8.83 19.44 -4.75
C ALA A 411 -8.83 20.96 -4.85
N GLU A 412 -8.14 21.64 -3.96
CA GLU A 412 -7.97 23.10 -3.97
C GLU A 412 -7.24 23.57 -5.24
N HIS A 413 -6.15 22.93 -5.62
CA HIS A 413 -5.42 23.25 -6.85
C HIS A 413 -6.33 23.14 -8.08
N ARG A 414 -7.05 22.01 -8.22
CA ARG A 414 -8.01 21.85 -9.32
C ARG A 414 -9.16 22.84 -9.30
N ARG A 415 -9.57 23.30 -8.11
CA ARG A 415 -10.58 24.33 -7.98
C ARG A 415 -10.04 25.66 -8.50
N LEU A 416 -8.82 26.04 -8.11
CA LEU A 416 -8.17 27.26 -8.58
C LEU A 416 -7.95 27.25 -10.10
N GLU A 417 -7.51 26.13 -10.68
CA GLU A 417 -7.38 25.96 -12.13
C GLU A 417 -8.72 26.16 -12.87
N ARG A 418 -9.84 25.85 -12.23
CA ARG A 418 -11.19 25.98 -12.82
C ARG A 418 -11.84 27.32 -12.57
N GLN A 419 -11.32 28.15 -11.68
CA GLN A 419 -11.92 29.45 -11.33
C GLN A 419 -11.97 30.45 -12.50
N GLY A 420 -11.20 30.23 -13.58
CA GLY A 420 -11.35 30.98 -14.83
C GLY A 420 -12.59 30.65 -15.66
N ASP A 421 -13.28 29.53 -15.37
CA ASP A 421 -14.37 28.97 -16.21
C ASP A 421 -15.80 29.22 -15.65
N GLY A 422 -15.98 30.05 -14.62
CA GLY A 422 -17.25 30.26 -13.92
C GLY A 422 -17.64 29.10 -12.99
N VAL A 423 -18.72 29.26 -12.22
CA VAL A 423 -19.25 28.22 -11.34
C VAL A 423 -19.94 27.14 -12.19
N ARG A 424 -19.53 25.89 -11.99
CA ARG A 424 -20.07 24.74 -12.74
C ARG A 424 -20.61 23.68 -11.77
N ASP A 425 -21.64 22.96 -12.21
CA ASP A 425 -22.17 21.81 -11.47
C ASP A 425 -21.15 20.63 -11.45
N PRO A 426 -21.40 19.58 -10.66
CA PRO A 426 -20.55 18.39 -10.61
C PRO A 426 -20.37 17.68 -11.96
N TRP A 427 -21.22 17.92 -12.95
CA TRP A 427 -21.11 17.40 -14.31
C TRP A 427 -20.41 18.39 -15.26
N GLY A 428 -20.05 19.63 -14.78
CA GLY A 428 -19.30 20.66 -15.52
C GLY A 428 -20.16 21.55 -16.40
N ARG A 429 -21.50 21.57 -16.17
CA ARG A 429 -22.38 22.52 -16.83
C ARG A 429 -22.22 23.89 -16.15
N PRO A 430 -22.22 25.02 -16.89
CA PRO A 430 -22.22 26.33 -16.27
C PRO A 430 -23.44 26.46 -15.34
N LEU A 431 -23.23 26.97 -14.16
CA LEU A 431 -24.32 27.40 -13.28
C LEU A 431 -24.47 28.92 -13.48
N ASP A 432 -25.66 29.34 -13.84
CA ASP A 432 -26.01 30.76 -13.95
C ASP A 432 -25.87 31.43 -12.57
N ASP A 433 -25.51 32.70 -12.51
CA ASP A 433 -25.18 33.45 -11.28
C ASP A 433 -26.34 33.62 -10.29
N THR A 434 -27.45 32.92 -10.49
CA THR A 434 -28.59 32.88 -9.61
C THR A 434 -28.36 31.96 -8.41
N ILE A 435 -28.99 32.29 -7.29
CA ILE A 435 -28.85 31.59 -5.98
C ILE A 435 -29.06 30.10 -6.16
N VAL A 436 -27.98 29.33 -5.89
CA VAL A 436 -27.97 27.86 -6.00
C VAL A 436 -27.99 27.25 -4.59
N LEU A 437 -29.01 26.47 -4.29
CA LEU A 437 -29.07 25.64 -3.10
C LEU A 437 -28.32 24.34 -3.37
N VAL A 438 -27.22 24.09 -2.63
CA VAL A 438 -26.46 22.85 -2.73
C VAL A 438 -27.08 21.78 -1.83
N VAL A 439 -27.70 20.75 -2.40
CA VAL A 439 -28.42 19.70 -1.65
C VAL A 439 -27.55 18.48 -1.55
N ASN A 440 -26.67 18.04 -2.09
CA ASN A 440 -25.80 16.83 -1.95
C ASN A 440 -26.54 15.57 -1.44
N ASP A 441 -27.70 15.27 -1.99
CA ASP A 441 -28.40 14.02 -1.70
C ASP A 441 -28.00 12.95 -2.72
N TRP A 442 -27.21 11.96 -2.23
CA TRP A 442 -26.60 10.94 -3.08
C TRP A 442 -26.88 9.54 -2.56
N THR A 443 -27.41 8.69 -3.43
CA THR A 443 -27.58 7.25 -3.17
C THR A 443 -26.64 6.42 -4.01
N TYR A 444 -26.18 5.27 -3.47
CA TYR A 444 -25.35 4.34 -4.21
C TYR A 444 -26.13 3.67 -5.33
N ALA A 445 -25.66 3.79 -6.57
CA ALA A 445 -26.30 3.27 -7.79
C ALA A 445 -25.46 2.16 -8.49
N GLY A 446 -24.40 1.69 -7.84
CA GLY A 446 -23.57 0.60 -8.39
C GLY A 446 -22.10 0.96 -8.63
N ARG A 447 -21.39 0.07 -9.30
CA ARG A 447 -19.95 0.23 -9.67
C ARG A 447 -19.77 0.10 -11.18
N GLY A 448 -18.70 0.73 -11.66
CA GLY A 448 -18.36 0.78 -13.08
C GLY A 448 -19.18 1.85 -13.82
N TYR A 449 -18.85 2.06 -15.08
CA TYR A 449 -19.68 2.86 -15.96
C TYR A 449 -20.97 2.08 -16.29
N ALA A 450 -22.10 2.76 -16.47
CA ALA A 450 -23.30 2.12 -17.02
C ALA A 450 -22.96 1.68 -18.45
N ALA A 451 -23.49 0.54 -18.89
CA ALA A 451 -23.17 -0.19 -20.12
C ALA A 451 -22.04 0.45 -20.96
N PRO A 452 -20.91 -0.19 -21.15
CA PRO A 452 -19.81 0.44 -21.87
C PRO A 452 -20.22 0.68 -23.31
N THR A 453 -20.63 1.93 -23.61
CA THR A 453 -20.77 2.34 -25.00
C THR A 453 -19.40 2.25 -25.66
N PRO A 454 -19.32 2.04 -26.99
CA PRO A 454 -18.04 2.02 -27.72
C PRO A 454 -17.18 3.25 -27.41
N GLY A 455 -17.78 4.44 -27.25
CA GLY A 455 -17.08 5.66 -26.85
C GLY A 455 -16.43 5.58 -25.46
N ALA A 456 -17.09 4.92 -24.49
CA ALA A 456 -16.51 4.70 -23.17
C ALA A 456 -15.32 3.74 -23.23
N GLN A 457 -15.38 2.69 -24.02
CA GLN A 457 -14.29 1.73 -24.19
C GLN A 457 -13.08 2.40 -24.85
N LEU A 458 -13.28 3.18 -25.91
CA LEU A 458 -12.24 3.90 -26.62
C LEU A 458 -11.55 4.94 -25.70
N ALA A 459 -12.34 5.70 -24.95
CA ALA A 459 -11.80 6.69 -24.00
C ALA A 459 -11.02 6.02 -22.85
N LEU A 460 -11.47 4.88 -22.32
CA LEU A 460 -10.73 4.09 -21.33
C LEU A 460 -9.41 3.58 -21.91
N ALA A 461 -9.42 3.02 -23.13
CA ALA A 461 -8.21 2.55 -23.79
C ALA A 461 -7.22 3.69 -24.08
N SER A 462 -7.71 4.88 -24.44
CA SER A 462 -6.88 6.08 -24.61
C SER A 462 -6.23 6.51 -23.29
N ALA A 463 -7.02 6.54 -22.21
CA ALA A 463 -6.52 6.88 -20.88
C ALA A 463 -5.51 5.86 -20.33
N ASP A 464 -5.64 4.58 -20.66
CA ASP A 464 -4.67 3.53 -20.29
C ASP A 464 -3.36 3.69 -21.07
N ARG A 465 -3.43 4.00 -22.35
CA ARG A 465 -2.25 4.29 -23.17
C ARG A 465 -1.49 5.52 -22.70
N ALA A 466 -2.19 6.57 -22.34
CA ALA A 466 -1.56 7.80 -21.82
C ALA A 466 -0.82 7.59 -20.49
N ARG A 467 -1.20 6.57 -19.71
CA ARG A 467 -0.55 6.21 -18.43
C ARG A 467 0.65 5.26 -18.60
N GLY A 468 0.69 4.49 -19.66
CA GLY A 468 1.82 3.61 -19.98
C GLY A 468 3.05 4.32 -20.54
N ARG A 469 2.95 5.63 -20.74
CA ARG A 469 4.05 6.54 -21.10
C ARG A 469 4.51 7.29 -19.83
#